data_8cd25cc7fab2cc4c4741ed0f56730ed7
#
_entry.id   8cd25cc7fab2cc4c4741ed0f56730ed7
#
_cell.length_a   1.000
_cell.length_b   1.000
_cell.length_c   1.000
_cell.angle_alpha   90.00
_cell.angle_beta   90.00
_cell.angle_gamma   90.00
#
_symmetry.space_group_name_H-M   'P 1'
#
loop_
_entity.id
_entity.type
_entity.pdbx_description
1 polymer ?
#
loop_
_entity_poly.entity_id
_entity_poly.type
_entity_poly.pdbx_seq_one_letter_code
_entity_poly.pdbx_strand_id
1 'polypeptide(L)'
;MSFFVNTMVCGFSLYQILAFFLIYSCLGWCLEVIYAAVSTGQLVNRGFLNGPVCPIYGFGMIIVLFTLSPLADNLLLLYLGGVILPSVLELVGGWALYKLYHTRWWDYSDFPFNIGGYICLEFSLLWGVGTVVVMKAVHPVIAGFVEMVPQMVGFVLMCILYACYAADVVVTAFAASDLARELDALEKVADSMHAVSDAMTELLGTTAMDVDQKMDESRLQLKLAAAEARDNAAKLSPRDAAATLRAKADEAMEAARKSSQEARLNASEAATAVKLAAKGTAERTAELLRLEQLAEELQARSEEMRARTRSSKYFGKGRMLRAYPKLRHGEKHRSLDELRERLKYERRH
;
A
#
# COMPACT_ATOMS: atom_id res chain seq x y z
N MET A 1 -2.38 -48.17 -9.27
CA MET A 1 -1.28 -48.28 -8.33
C MET A 1 0.02 -48.74 -8.98
N SER A 2 0.04 -49.84 -9.71
CA SER A 2 1.24 -50.30 -10.43
C SER A 2 1.86 -49.22 -11.34
N PHE A 3 1.05 -48.41 -12.01
CA PHE A 3 1.52 -47.27 -12.81
C PHE A 3 2.39 -46.30 -11.98
N PHE A 4 1.96 -45.89 -10.79
CA PHE A 4 2.69 -44.91 -9.93
C PHE A 4 3.99 -45.49 -9.38
N VAL A 5 4.08 -46.79 -9.16
CA VAL A 5 5.29 -47.43 -8.64
C VAL A 5 6.29 -47.72 -9.75
N ASN A 6 5.81 -48.12 -10.94
CA ASN A 6 6.66 -48.54 -12.06
C ASN A 6 7.11 -47.38 -12.97
N THR A 7 6.42 -46.21 -12.91
CA THR A 7 6.83 -45.05 -13.70
C THR A 7 8.00 -44.37 -12.98
N MET A 8 9.16 -44.36 -13.61
CA MET A 8 10.38 -43.73 -13.10
C MET A 8 10.62 -42.41 -13.82
N VAL A 9 10.95 -41.40 -13.05
CA VAL A 9 11.32 -40.04 -13.52
C VAL A 9 12.59 -39.62 -12.80
N CYS A 10 13.65 -39.34 -13.52
CA CYS A 10 14.94 -38.93 -12.94
C CYS A 10 15.46 -39.84 -11.81
N GLY A 11 15.23 -41.15 -11.91
CA GLY A 11 15.69 -42.13 -10.91
C GLY A 11 14.76 -42.38 -9.73
N PHE A 12 13.62 -41.67 -9.63
CA PHE A 12 12.61 -41.82 -8.59
C PHE A 12 11.30 -42.35 -9.17
N SER A 13 10.60 -43.22 -8.43
CA SER A 13 9.25 -43.62 -8.80
C SER A 13 8.26 -42.43 -8.62
N LEU A 14 7.20 -42.39 -9.40
CA LEU A 14 6.16 -41.37 -9.27
C LEU A 14 5.55 -41.39 -7.86
N TYR A 15 5.45 -42.55 -7.21
CA TYR A 15 5.04 -42.68 -5.81
C TYR A 15 5.99 -41.95 -4.88
N GLN A 16 7.31 -42.11 -5.01
CA GLN A 16 8.31 -41.42 -4.20
C GLN A 16 8.26 -39.92 -4.42
N ILE A 17 8.15 -39.45 -5.67
CA ILE A 17 8.06 -38.03 -6.01
C ILE A 17 6.86 -37.37 -5.29
N LEU A 18 5.69 -38.01 -5.39
CA LEU A 18 4.47 -37.50 -4.76
C LEU A 18 4.59 -37.52 -3.22
N ALA A 19 5.15 -38.57 -2.63
CA ALA A 19 5.39 -38.65 -1.19
C ALA A 19 6.36 -37.56 -0.72
N PHE A 20 7.50 -37.41 -1.40
CA PHE A 20 8.49 -36.38 -1.09
C PHE A 20 7.91 -34.97 -1.19
N PHE A 21 7.12 -34.68 -2.23
CA PHE A 21 6.47 -33.41 -2.36
C PHE A 21 5.62 -33.04 -1.14
N LEU A 22 4.77 -33.96 -0.65
CA LEU A 22 3.93 -33.72 0.52
C LEU A 22 4.76 -33.57 1.80
N ILE A 23 5.73 -34.46 2.02
CA ILE A 23 6.56 -34.46 3.23
C ILE A 23 7.36 -33.15 3.29
N TYR A 24 8.03 -32.76 2.21
CA TYR A 24 8.83 -31.53 2.18
C TYR A 24 7.99 -30.28 2.22
N SER A 25 6.77 -30.29 1.65
CA SER A 25 5.81 -29.18 1.84
C SER A 25 5.42 -29.00 3.31
N CYS A 26 5.24 -30.11 4.05
CA CYS A 26 4.95 -30.09 5.47
C CYS A 26 6.15 -29.63 6.31
N LEU A 27 7.35 -30.15 6.04
CA LEU A 27 8.59 -29.75 6.72
C LEU A 27 8.91 -28.26 6.46
N GLY A 28 8.71 -27.79 5.26
CA GLY A 28 8.85 -26.38 4.90
C GLY A 28 7.86 -25.49 5.70
N TRP A 29 6.63 -25.95 5.85
CA TRP A 29 5.67 -25.26 6.71
C TRP A 29 6.14 -25.21 8.18
N CYS A 30 6.66 -26.32 8.72
CA CYS A 30 7.24 -26.32 10.07
C CYS A 30 8.38 -25.30 10.21
N LEU A 31 9.26 -25.22 9.20
CA LEU A 31 10.36 -24.24 9.17
C LEU A 31 9.84 -22.80 9.19
N GLU A 32 8.81 -22.49 8.42
CA GLU A 32 8.20 -21.17 8.39
C GLU A 32 7.55 -20.79 9.73
N VAL A 33 6.87 -21.74 10.37
CA VAL A 33 6.27 -21.51 11.70
C VAL A 33 7.35 -21.29 12.77
N ILE A 34 8.44 -22.07 12.73
CA ILE A 34 9.59 -21.88 13.63
C ILE A 34 10.23 -20.51 13.39
N TYR A 35 10.48 -20.16 12.15
CA TYR A 35 11.03 -18.83 11.79
C TYR A 35 10.13 -17.71 12.30
N ALA A 36 8.81 -17.81 12.13
CA ALA A 36 7.86 -16.85 12.65
C ALA A 36 7.91 -16.77 14.19
N ALA A 37 7.95 -17.90 14.86
CA ALA A 37 8.04 -17.97 16.31
C ALA A 37 9.30 -17.29 16.86
N VAL A 38 10.44 -17.53 16.23
CA VAL A 38 11.73 -16.93 16.63
C VAL A 38 11.75 -15.43 16.33
N SER A 39 11.26 -15.00 15.17
CA SER A 39 11.33 -13.61 14.73
C SER A 39 10.27 -12.70 15.35
N THR A 40 9.08 -13.22 15.68
CA THR A 40 7.94 -12.44 16.17
C THR A 40 7.48 -12.78 17.57
N GLY A 41 8.03 -13.86 18.18
CA GLY A 41 7.59 -14.39 19.48
C GLY A 41 6.20 -15.04 19.44
N GLN A 42 5.61 -15.30 18.26
CA GLN A 42 4.27 -15.84 18.11
C GLN A 42 4.24 -17.02 17.13
N LEU A 43 3.52 -18.08 17.51
CA LEU A 43 3.21 -19.19 16.61
C LEU A 43 2.14 -18.75 15.61
N VAL A 44 2.57 -18.48 14.38
CA VAL A 44 1.69 -18.05 13.27
C VAL A 44 1.84 -19.02 12.11
N ASN A 45 0.73 -19.48 11.54
CA ASN A 45 0.76 -20.22 10.27
C ASN A 45 1.20 -19.28 9.15
N ARG A 46 2.46 -19.38 8.75
CA ARG A 46 3.10 -18.56 7.71
C ARG A 46 3.04 -19.19 6.32
N GLY A 47 2.47 -20.39 6.20
CA GLY A 47 2.21 -21.01 4.90
C GLY A 47 1.24 -20.18 4.07
N PHE A 48 1.41 -20.20 2.74
CA PHE A 48 0.43 -19.60 1.82
C PHE A 48 -0.93 -20.29 1.97
N LEU A 49 -0.95 -21.61 2.07
CA LEU A 49 -2.14 -22.43 2.28
C LEU A 49 -2.63 -22.36 3.75
N ASN A 50 -3.90 -22.69 3.97
CA ASN A 50 -4.47 -22.73 5.32
C ASN A 50 -3.97 -23.93 6.13
N GLY A 51 -3.75 -25.06 5.45
CA GLY A 51 -3.20 -26.28 6.05
C GLY A 51 -1.70 -26.20 6.35
N PRO A 52 -1.14 -27.22 7.00
CA PRO A 52 0.26 -27.26 7.41
C PRO A 52 1.18 -27.66 6.26
N VAL A 53 1.10 -26.94 5.15
CA VAL A 53 1.86 -27.21 3.92
C VAL A 53 2.31 -25.93 3.23
N CYS A 54 3.55 -25.95 2.74
CA CYS A 54 4.15 -24.88 1.93
C CYS A 54 4.59 -25.45 0.57
N PRO A 55 3.82 -25.27 -0.51
CA PRO A 55 4.09 -25.83 -1.83
C PRO A 55 5.49 -25.56 -2.39
N ILE A 56 5.98 -24.36 -2.18
CA ILE A 56 7.28 -23.92 -2.71
C ILE A 56 8.44 -24.80 -2.21
N TYR A 57 8.37 -25.29 -0.98
CA TYR A 57 9.38 -26.22 -0.44
C TYR A 57 9.28 -27.61 -1.08
N GLY A 58 8.05 -28.09 -1.32
CA GLY A 58 7.84 -29.35 -2.04
C GLY A 58 8.39 -29.30 -3.47
N PHE A 59 8.04 -28.26 -4.23
CA PHE A 59 8.57 -28.05 -5.58
C PHE A 59 10.09 -27.85 -5.56
N GLY A 60 10.60 -27.03 -4.64
CA GLY A 60 12.03 -26.78 -4.49
C GLY A 60 12.80 -28.06 -4.24
N MET A 61 12.31 -28.92 -3.36
CA MET A 61 12.97 -30.17 -3.05
C MET A 61 12.94 -31.17 -4.22
N ILE A 62 11.84 -31.28 -4.96
CA ILE A 62 11.78 -32.10 -6.17
C ILE A 62 12.80 -31.62 -7.21
N ILE A 63 12.90 -30.31 -7.44
CA ILE A 63 13.90 -29.72 -8.35
C ILE A 63 15.32 -30.07 -7.87
N VAL A 64 15.60 -29.90 -6.59
CA VAL A 64 16.90 -30.22 -5.97
C VAL A 64 17.22 -31.70 -6.15
N LEU A 65 16.28 -32.61 -5.85
CA LEU A 65 16.46 -34.05 -6.02
C LEU A 65 16.77 -34.43 -7.49
N PHE A 66 16.04 -33.88 -8.43
CA PHE A 66 16.25 -34.20 -9.84
C PHE A 66 17.59 -33.70 -10.38
N THR A 67 18.02 -32.51 -9.94
CA THR A 67 19.20 -31.86 -10.51
C THR A 67 20.47 -32.13 -9.73
N LEU A 68 20.39 -32.23 -8.40
CA LEU A 68 21.57 -32.29 -7.52
C LEU A 68 21.86 -33.71 -7.01
N SER A 69 20.93 -34.71 -7.11
CA SER A 69 21.24 -36.07 -6.70
C SER A 69 22.49 -36.63 -7.38
N PRO A 70 22.71 -36.44 -8.69
CA PRO A 70 23.93 -36.90 -9.36
C PRO A 70 25.22 -36.20 -8.86
N LEU A 71 25.08 -35.02 -8.28
CA LEU A 71 26.18 -34.16 -7.76
C LEU A 71 26.34 -34.28 -6.26
N ALA A 72 25.56 -35.10 -5.59
CA ALA A 72 25.50 -35.20 -4.14
C ALA A 72 26.86 -35.54 -3.49
N ASP A 73 27.76 -36.24 -4.16
CA ASP A 73 29.08 -36.59 -3.63
C ASP A 73 30.08 -35.42 -3.60
N ASN A 74 29.85 -34.39 -4.40
CA ASN A 74 30.65 -33.19 -4.39
C ASN A 74 29.95 -32.08 -3.59
N LEU A 75 30.41 -31.86 -2.34
CA LEU A 75 29.81 -30.88 -1.43
C LEU A 75 29.81 -29.45 -1.98
N LEU A 76 30.84 -29.06 -2.74
CA LEU A 76 30.90 -27.72 -3.32
C LEU A 76 29.82 -27.53 -4.41
N LEU A 77 29.68 -28.51 -5.32
CA LEU A 77 28.67 -28.45 -6.36
C LEU A 77 27.25 -28.54 -5.77
N LEU A 78 27.07 -29.37 -4.74
CA LEU A 78 25.82 -29.48 -4.03
C LEU A 78 25.44 -28.15 -3.33
N TYR A 79 26.41 -27.50 -2.67
CA TYR A 79 26.22 -26.19 -2.04
C TYR A 79 25.88 -25.11 -3.08
N LEU A 80 26.67 -24.97 -4.16
CA LEU A 80 26.44 -23.97 -5.20
C LEU A 80 25.08 -24.19 -5.90
N GLY A 81 24.73 -25.44 -6.20
CA GLY A 81 23.41 -25.78 -6.74
C GLY A 81 22.28 -25.43 -5.77
N GLY A 82 22.52 -25.66 -4.48
CA GLY A 82 21.59 -25.29 -3.41
C GLY A 82 21.45 -23.77 -3.18
N VAL A 83 22.44 -22.98 -3.53
CA VAL A 83 22.35 -21.51 -3.57
C VAL A 83 21.49 -21.09 -4.78
N ILE A 84 21.73 -21.65 -5.95
CA ILE A 84 21.15 -21.18 -7.20
C ILE A 84 19.69 -21.64 -7.35
N LEU A 85 19.41 -22.94 -7.22
CA LEU A 85 18.10 -23.49 -7.56
C LEU A 85 16.96 -22.98 -6.68
N PRO A 86 17.07 -22.99 -5.32
CA PRO A 86 16.03 -22.41 -4.49
C PRO A 86 15.87 -20.89 -4.70
N SER A 87 16.97 -20.15 -4.93
CA SER A 87 16.89 -18.71 -5.19
C SER A 87 16.16 -18.40 -6.50
N VAL A 88 16.40 -19.17 -7.56
CA VAL A 88 15.64 -19.04 -8.83
C VAL A 88 14.17 -19.37 -8.60
N LEU A 89 13.86 -20.42 -7.85
CA LEU A 89 12.48 -20.79 -7.53
C LEU A 89 11.77 -19.70 -6.71
N GLU A 90 12.46 -19.14 -5.73
CA GLU A 90 11.94 -18.03 -4.90
C GLU A 90 11.70 -16.77 -5.73
N LEU A 91 12.62 -16.42 -6.64
CA LEU A 91 12.47 -15.31 -7.58
C LEU A 91 11.26 -15.51 -8.52
N VAL A 92 11.17 -16.68 -9.16
CA VAL A 92 10.08 -17.01 -10.09
C VAL A 92 8.74 -17.10 -9.35
N GLY A 93 8.72 -17.75 -8.19
CA GLY A 93 7.52 -17.88 -7.35
C GLY A 93 7.01 -16.53 -6.85
N GLY A 94 7.90 -15.67 -6.37
CA GLY A 94 7.56 -14.33 -5.91
C GLY A 94 7.05 -13.44 -7.04
N TRP A 95 7.71 -13.49 -8.21
CA TRP A 95 7.26 -12.78 -9.40
C TRP A 95 5.90 -13.28 -9.90
N ALA A 96 5.67 -14.59 -9.94
CA ALA A 96 4.40 -15.17 -10.38
C ALA A 96 3.25 -14.78 -9.44
N LEU A 97 3.45 -14.85 -8.12
CA LEU A 97 2.46 -14.43 -7.14
C LEU A 97 2.15 -12.94 -7.26
N TYR A 98 3.16 -12.11 -7.49
CA TYR A 98 2.94 -10.69 -7.73
C TYR A 98 2.13 -10.44 -9.00
N LYS A 99 2.41 -11.17 -10.07
CA LYS A 99 1.66 -11.04 -11.34
C LYS A 99 0.21 -11.49 -11.22
N LEU A 100 -0.07 -12.50 -10.38
CA LEU A 100 -1.42 -13.03 -10.15
C LEU A 100 -2.27 -12.16 -9.20
N TYR A 101 -1.66 -11.65 -8.13
CA TYR A 101 -2.38 -11.00 -7.04
C TYR A 101 -2.01 -9.53 -6.84
N HIS A 102 -1.11 -8.95 -7.65
CA HIS A 102 -0.53 -7.61 -7.48
C HIS A 102 0.01 -7.36 -6.06
N THR A 103 0.37 -8.45 -5.37
CA THR A 103 0.73 -8.45 -3.94
C THR A 103 2.05 -9.19 -3.77
N ARG A 104 3.02 -8.54 -3.10
CA ARG A 104 4.27 -9.16 -2.66
C ARG A 104 4.07 -9.78 -1.30
N TRP A 105 4.24 -11.11 -1.19
CA TRP A 105 4.05 -11.85 0.05
C TRP A 105 5.24 -11.71 0.99
N TRP A 106 6.44 -11.49 0.45
CA TRP A 106 7.67 -11.15 1.18
C TRP A 106 8.41 -10.06 0.44
N ASP A 107 9.30 -9.36 1.16
CA ASP A 107 10.10 -8.29 0.60
C ASP A 107 11.46 -8.21 1.29
N TYR A 108 12.50 -8.39 0.48
CA TYR A 108 13.90 -8.29 0.89
C TYR A 108 14.55 -6.99 0.41
N SER A 109 13.80 -5.97 0.05
CA SER A 109 14.34 -4.69 -0.46
C SER A 109 15.27 -4.01 0.54
N ASP A 110 15.08 -4.27 1.85
CA ASP A 110 15.91 -3.73 2.92
C ASP A 110 17.23 -4.49 3.10
N PHE A 111 17.41 -5.64 2.42
CA PHE A 111 18.61 -6.46 2.54
C PHE A 111 19.62 -6.12 1.44
N PRO A 112 20.95 -6.16 1.74
CA PRO A 112 21.99 -5.91 0.74
C PRO A 112 21.96 -7.01 -0.34
N PHE A 113 22.39 -6.62 -1.56
CA PHE A 113 22.44 -7.52 -2.72
C PHE A 113 21.13 -8.25 -3.01
N ASN A 114 19.98 -7.55 -2.85
CA ASN A 114 18.69 -8.08 -3.25
C ASN A 114 18.44 -7.88 -4.76
N ILE A 115 17.63 -8.75 -5.35
CA ILE A 115 17.17 -8.64 -6.73
C ILE A 115 15.67 -8.35 -6.71
N GLY A 116 15.32 -7.10 -6.94
CA GLY A 116 13.93 -6.64 -6.99
C GLY A 116 13.14 -6.90 -5.71
N GLY A 117 13.79 -7.12 -4.55
CA GLY A 117 13.16 -7.47 -3.28
C GLY A 117 12.63 -8.91 -3.21
N TYR A 118 12.78 -9.73 -4.26
CA TYR A 118 12.30 -11.12 -4.26
C TYR A 118 13.28 -12.08 -3.61
N ILE A 119 14.59 -11.88 -3.82
CA ILE A 119 15.68 -12.68 -3.25
C ILE A 119 16.77 -11.75 -2.73
N CYS A 120 17.61 -12.23 -1.80
CA CYS A 120 18.82 -11.54 -1.37
C CYS A 120 19.95 -12.54 -1.12
N LEU A 121 21.20 -12.05 -1.17
CA LEU A 121 22.40 -12.89 -1.07
C LEU A 121 22.43 -13.70 0.23
N GLU A 122 22.08 -13.09 1.35
CA GLU A 122 22.11 -13.74 2.67
C GLU A 122 21.24 -15.00 2.71
N PHE A 123 19.97 -14.90 2.30
CA PHE A 123 19.06 -16.05 2.26
C PHE A 123 19.45 -17.05 1.17
N SER A 124 19.99 -16.59 0.03
CA SER A 124 20.49 -17.50 -1.00
C SER A 124 21.65 -18.38 -0.51
N LEU A 125 22.60 -17.81 0.23
CA LEU A 125 23.70 -18.58 0.85
C LEU A 125 23.16 -19.54 1.91
N LEU A 126 22.17 -19.14 2.69
CA LEU A 126 21.53 -20.01 3.68
C LEU A 126 20.79 -21.18 3.03
N TRP A 127 20.14 -20.99 1.87
CA TRP A 127 19.56 -22.05 1.07
C TRP A 127 20.60 -23.10 0.65
N GLY A 128 21.82 -22.63 0.29
CA GLY A 128 22.93 -23.54 -0.01
C GLY A 128 23.26 -24.47 1.15
N VAL A 129 23.40 -23.91 2.37
CA VAL A 129 23.64 -24.69 3.58
C VAL A 129 22.49 -25.65 3.86
N GLY A 130 21.24 -25.15 3.80
CA GLY A 130 20.03 -25.93 4.00
C GLY A 130 19.95 -27.12 3.04
N THR A 131 20.28 -26.90 1.75
CA THR A 131 20.30 -27.97 0.73
C THR A 131 21.31 -29.05 1.08
N VAL A 132 22.53 -28.70 1.48
CA VAL A 132 23.53 -29.70 1.91
C VAL A 132 23.03 -30.52 3.10
N VAL A 133 22.51 -29.87 4.13
CA VAL A 133 21.95 -30.54 5.33
C VAL A 133 20.80 -31.47 4.94
N VAL A 134 19.87 -30.98 4.13
CA VAL A 134 18.71 -31.78 3.71
C VAL A 134 19.16 -32.97 2.87
N MET A 135 20.00 -32.79 1.88
CA MET A 135 20.43 -33.88 1.00
C MET A 135 21.28 -34.94 1.69
N LYS A 136 22.14 -34.54 2.64
CA LYS A 136 23.05 -35.47 3.32
C LYS A 136 22.49 -36.10 4.60
N ALA A 137 21.61 -35.41 5.31
CA ALA A 137 21.12 -35.89 6.60
C ALA A 137 19.62 -36.19 6.61
N VAL A 138 18.79 -35.27 6.09
CA VAL A 138 17.33 -35.37 6.21
C VAL A 138 16.73 -36.29 5.15
N HIS A 139 17.15 -36.15 3.88
CA HIS A 139 16.60 -36.91 2.77
C HIS A 139 16.81 -38.43 2.89
N PRO A 140 17.98 -38.96 3.29
CA PRO A 140 18.13 -40.39 3.50
C PRO A 140 17.15 -40.98 4.51
N VAL A 141 16.86 -40.27 5.58
CA VAL A 141 15.89 -40.67 6.60
C VAL A 141 14.47 -40.68 6.03
N ILE A 142 14.11 -39.64 5.28
CA ILE A 142 12.78 -39.53 4.65
C ILE A 142 12.61 -40.62 3.56
N ALA A 143 13.62 -40.87 2.75
CA ALA A 143 13.58 -41.89 1.72
C ALA A 143 13.38 -43.26 2.37
N GLY A 144 14.14 -43.62 3.42
CA GLY A 144 13.96 -44.83 4.17
C GLY A 144 12.57 -44.96 4.82
N PHE A 145 12.02 -43.86 5.32
CA PHE A 145 10.65 -43.83 5.86
C PHE A 145 9.61 -44.11 4.77
N VAL A 146 9.73 -43.48 3.58
CA VAL A 146 8.80 -43.68 2.46
C VAL A 146 8.86 -45.14 1.96
N GLU A 147 10.04 -45.77 1.97
CA GLU A 147 10.21 -47.17 1.59
C GLU A 147 9.66 -48.15 2.64
N MET A 148 9.70 -47.78 3.93
CA MET A 148 9.16 -48.59 5.01
C MET A 148 7.63 -48.66 4.99
N VAL A 149 6.95 -47.63 4.48
CA VAL A 149 5.48 -47.58 4.46
C VAL A 149 4.94 -48.54 3.42
N PRO A 150 4.04 -49.48 3.78
CA PRO A 150 3.40 -50.36 2.81
C PRO A 150 2.74 -49.55 1.69
N GLN A 151 3.08 -49.86 0.44
CA GLN A 151 2.69 -49.05 -0.73
C GLN A 151 1.18 -48.79 -0.84
N MET A 152 0.34 -49.79 -0.48
CA MET A 152 -1.12 -49.62 -0.49
C MET A 152 -1.57 -48.56 0.54
N VAL A 153 -1.02 -48.64 1.75
CA VAL A 153 -1.34 -47.68 2.84
C VAL A 153 -0.88 -46.29 2.44
N GLY A 154 0.36 -46.16 1.98
CA GLY A 154 0.91 -44.90 1.52
C GLY A 154 0.12 -44.28 0.35
N PHE A 155 -0.31 -45.09 -0.62
CA PHE A 155 -1.10 -44.64 -1.76
C PHE A 155 -2.47 -44.09 -1.32
N VAL A 156 -3.20 -44.83 -0.47
CA VAL A 156 -4.50 -44.37 0.06
C VAL A 156 -4.32 -43.08 0.85
N LEU A 157 -3.31 -43.01 1.72
CA LEU A 157 -3.01 -41.81 2.50
C LEU A 157 -2.69 -40.63 1.60
N MET A 158 -1.85 -40.81 0.57
CA MET A 158 -1.55 -39.74 -0.40
C MET A 158 -2.79 -39.28 -1.14
N CYS A 159 -3.69 -40.18 -1.60
CA CYS A 159 -4.93 -39.76 -2.24
C CYS A 159 -5.78 -38.86 -1.36
N ILE A 160 -5.91 -39.20 -0.07
CA ILE A 160 -6.64 -38.35 0.90
C ILE A 160 -5.93 -37.01 1.09
N LEU A 161 -4.62 -37.03 1.32
CA LEU A 161 -3.84 -35.81 1.54
C LEU A 161 -3.85 -34.88 0.32
N TYR A 162 -3.72 -35.42 -0.89
CA TYR A 162 -3.81 -34.61 -2.11
C TYR A 162 -5.21 -34.07 -2.38
N ALA A 163 -6.27 -34.80 -2.01
CA ALA A 163 -7.64 -34.26 -2.07
C ALA A 163 -7.81 -33.07 -1.12
N CYS A 164 -7.35 -33.20 0.13
CA CYS A 164 -7.34 -32.09 1.10
C CYS A 164 -6.47 -30.92 0.62
N TYR A 165 -5.30 -31.22 0.05
CA TYR A 165 -4.39 -30.22 -0.49
C TYR A 165 -5.03 -29.45 -1.66
N ALA A 166 -5.68 -30.14 -2.61
CA ALA A 166 -6.37 -29.50 -3.73
C ALA A 166 -7.53 -28.59 -3.25
N ALA A 167 -8.31 -29.07 -2.28
CA ALA A 167 -9.37 -28.26 -1.67
C ALA A 167 -8.80 -26.99 -1.03
N ASP A 168 -7.71 -27.11 -0.28
CA ASP A 168 -7.07 -25.96 0.40
C ASP A 168 -6.46 -24.97 -0.62
N VAL A 169 -5.84 -25.45 -1.70
CA VAL A 169 -5.35 -24.58 -2.80
C VAL A 169 -6.50 -23.75 -3.38
N VAL A 170 -7.63 -24.37 -3.66
CA VAL A 170 -8.81 -23.66 -4.21
C VAL A 170 -9.32 -22.61 -3.23
N VAL A 171 -9.56 -22.99 -1.97
CA VAL A 171 -10.04 -22.05 -0.94
C VAL A 171 -9.07 -20.90 -0.72
N THR A 172 -7.77 -21.20 -0.67
CA THR A 172 -6.73 -20.19 -0.47
C THR A 172 -6.60 -19.25 -1.68
N ALA A 173 -6.69 -19.78 -2.91
CA ALA A 173 -6.64 -18.96 -4.11
C ALA A 173 -7.82 -17.97 -4.18
N PHE A 174 -9.03 -18.40 -3.81
CA PHE A 174 -10.18 -17.49 -3.69
C PHE A 174 -9.95 -16.43 -2.59
N ALA A 175 -9.46 -16.82 -1.42
CA ALA A 175 -9.19 -15.90 -0.33
C ALA A 175 -8.10 -14.87 -0.69
N ALA A 176 -7.05 -15.28 -1.40
CA ALA A 176 -5.98 -14.41 -1.88
C ALA A 176 -6.47 -13.43 -2.95
N SER A 177 -7.28 -13.91 -3.90
CA SER A 177 -7.90 -13.06 -4.94
C SER A 177 -8.85 -12.02 -4.34
N ASP A 178 -9.62 -12.42 -3.34
CA ASP A 178 -10.57 -11.55 -2.66
C ASP A 178 -9.83 -10.50 -1.80
N LEU A 179 -8.73 -10.90 -1.12
CA LEU A 179 -7.85 -9.97 -0.42
C LEU A 179 -7.23 -8.95 -1.37
N ALA A 180 -6.73 -9.39 -2.52
CA ALA A 180 -6.15 -8.50 -3.52
C ALA A 180 -7.18 -7.46 -4.01
N ARG A 181 -8.42 -7.88 -4.32
CA ARG A 181 -9.51 -6.97 -4.73
C ARG A 181 -9.89 -5.96 -3.64
N GLU A 182 -9.91 -6.39 -2.37
CA GLU A 182 -10.19 -5.47 -1.26
C GLU A 182 -9.08 -4.44 -1.08
N LEU A 183 -7.82 -4.87 -1.24
CA LEU A 183 -6.67 -3.96 -1.16
C LEU A 183 -6.66 -2.95 -2.32
N ASP A 184 -6.96 -3.39 -3.55
CA ASP A 184 -7.14 -2.51 -4.71
C ASP A 184 -8.27 -1.48 -4.47
N ALA A 185 -9.38 -1.92 -3.87
CA ALA A 185 -10.51 -1.04 -3.57
C ALA A 185 -10.15 -0.01 -2.48
N LEU A 186 -9.42 -0.42 -1.44
CA LEU A 186 -8.91 0.47 -0.39
C LEU A 186 -7.93 1.51 -0.94
N GLU A 187 -7.03 1.11 -1.85
CA GLU A 187 -6.08 2.02 -2.50
C GLU A 187 -6.81 3.08 -3.33
N LYS A 188 -7.83 2.69 -4.10
CA LYS A 188 -8.67 3.63 -4.85
C LYS A 188 -9.40 4.63 -3.96
N VAL A 189 -9.93 4.18 -2.82
CA VAL A 189 -10.57 5.08 -1.86
C VAL A 189 -9.55 6.03 -1.25
N ALA A 190 -8.36 5.56 -0.89
CA ALA A 190 -7.28 6.39 -0.38
C ALA A 190 -6.83 7.45 -1.40
N ASP A 191 -6.65 7.08 -2.67
CA ASP A 191 -6.33 8.03 -3.75
C ASP A 191 -7.44 9.08 -3.93
N SER A 192 -8.72 8.67 -3.84
CA SER A 192 -9.86 9.59 -3.90
C SER A 192 -9.88 10.56 -2.71
N MET A 193 -9.56 10.08 -1.50
CA MET A 193 -9.45 10.94 -0.31
C MET A 193 -8.32 11.97 -0.45
N HIS A 194 -7.18 11.58 -1.02
CA HIS A 194 -6.08 12.52 -1.30
C HIS A 194 -6.51 13.59 -2.32
N ALA A 195 -7.17 13.20 -3.42
CA ALA A 195 -7.66 14.14 -4.41
C ALA A 195 -8.66 15.16 -3.82
N VAL A 196 -9.55 14.71 -2.93
CA VAL A 196 -10.47 15.60 -2.20
C VAL A 196 -9.70 16.55 -1.25
N SER A 197 -8.72 16.03 -0.52
CA SER A 197 -7.88 16.84 0.37
C SER A 197 -7.09 17.91 -0.39
N ASP A 198 -6.52 17.55 -1.54
CA ASP A 198 -5.77 18.47 -2.39
C ASP A 198 -6.69 19.57 -2.94
N ALA A 199 -7.90 19.21 -3.42
CA ALA A 199 -8.90 20.16 -3.88
C ALA A 199 -9.38 21.12 -2.77
N MET A 200 -9.58 20.61 -1.55
CA MET A 200 -9.91 21.45 -0.38
C MET A 200 -8.76 22.41 -0.05
N THR A 201 -7.53 21.96 -0.11
CA THR A 201 -6.35 22.79 0.18
C THR A 201 -6.18 23.89 -0.86
N GLU A 202 -6.37 23.59 -2.13
CA GLU A 202 -6.32 24.57 -3.22
C GLU A 202 -7.43 25.63 -3.07
N LEU A 203 -8.66 25.18 -2.78
CA LEU A 203 -9.81 26.08 -2.61
C LEU A 203 -9.64 27.00 -1.39
N LEU A 204 -9.11 26.51 -0.26
CA LEU A 204 -8.80 27.29 0.93
C LEU A 204 -7.61 28.22 0.72
N GLY A 205 -6.57 27.76 0.02
CA GLY A 205 -5.37 28.55 -0.29
C GLY A 205 -5.68 29.74 -1.16
N THR A 206 -6.45 29.56 -2.23
CA THR A 206 -6.88 30.68 -3.11
C THR A 206 -7.76 31.68 -2.39
N THR A 207 -8.63 31.22 -1.45
CA THR A 207 -9.47 32.11 -0.64
C THR A 207 -8.66 32.96 0.32
N ALA A 208 -7.64 32.40 0.96
CA ALA A 208 -6.76 33.13 1.87
C ALA A 208 -5.91 34.17 1.13
N MET A 209 -5.36 33.85 -0.04
CA MET A 209 -4.59 34.79 -0.88
C MET A 209 -5.45 35.96 -1.38
N ASP A 210 -6.67 35.69 -1.85
CA ASP A 210 -7.61 36.73 -2.31
C ASP A 210 -7.99 37.73 -1.21
N VAL A 211 -8.13 37.28 0.05
CA VAL A 211 -8.42 38.12 1.21
C VAL A 211 -7.21 38.97 1.59
N ASP A 212 -6.02 38.41 1.59
CA ASP A 212 -4.79 39.10 1.98
C ASP A 212 -4.44 40.21 0.97
N GLN A 213 -4.56 39.92 -0.34
CA GLN A 213 -4.33 40.88 -1.42
C GLN A 213 -5.31 42.06 -1.35
N LYS A 214 -6.60 41.82 -1.12
CA LYS A 214 -7.61 42.90 -0.96
C LYS A 214 -7.38 43.76 0.28
N MET A 215 -6.90 43.17 1.37
CA MET A 215 -6.54 43.93 2.57
C MET A 215 -5.32 44.82 2.35
N ASP A 216 -4.31 44.36 1.62
CA ASP A 216 -3.12 45.14 1.33
C ASP A 216 -3.40 46.28 0.36
N GLU A 217 -4.23 46.08 -0.69
CA GLU A 217 -4.69 47.11 -1.59
C GLU A 217 -5.47 48.20 -0.86
N SER A 218 -6.37 47.85 0.05
CA SER A 218 -7.14 48.78 0.85
C SER A 218 -6.26 49.60 1.79
N ARG A 219 -5.24 48.99 2.39
CA ARG A 219 -4.25 49.69 3.26
C ARG A 219 -3.38 50.67 2.45
N LEU A 220 -3.01 50.31 1.24
CA LEU A 220 -2.22 51.14 0.34
C LEU A 220 -3.01 52.39 -0.08
N GLN A 221 -4.28 52.21 -0.48
CA GLN A 221 -5.18 53.33 -0.85
C GLN A 221 -5.41 54.32 0.33
N LEU A 222 -5.60 53.81 1.54
CA LEU A 222 -5.72 54.63 2.73
C LEU A 222 -4.44 55.45 3.03
N LYS A 223 -3.26 54.85 2.82
CA LYS A 223 -1.97 55.54 3.00
C LYS A 223 -1.76 56.65 1.96
N LEU A 224 -2.13 56.38 0.69
CA LEU A 224 -2.04 57.38 -0.38
C LEU A 224 -2.98 58.57 -0.15
N ALA A 225 -4.24 58.32 0.21
CA ALA A 225 -5.20 59.37 0.54
C ALA A 225 -4.78 60.24 1.74
N ALA A 226 -4.16 59.63 2.74
CA ALA A 226 -3.63 60.36 3.91
C ALA A 226 -2.38 61.21 3.57
N ALA A 227 -1.54 60.74 2.62
CA ALA A 227 -0.39 61.49 2.14
C ALA A 227 -0.80 62.71 1.30
N GLU A 228 -1.78 62.54 0.40
CA GLU A 228 -2.34 63.64 -0.41
C GLU A 228 -3.02 64.71 0.49
N ALA A 229 -3.78 64.29 1.47
CA ALA A 229 -4.40 65.20 2.43
C ALA A 229 -3.36 66.04 3.22
N ARG A 230 -2.21 65.45 3.56
CA ARG A 230 -1.11 66.17 4.25
C ARG A 230 -0.39 67.13 3.32
N ASP A 231 -0.15 66.78 2.07
CA ASP A 231 0.54 67.62 1.09
C ASP A 231 -0.34 68.85 0.72
N ASN A 232 -1.65 68.66 0.60
CA ASN A 232 -2.62 69.72 0.36
C ASN A 232 -2.75 70.66 1.56
N ALA A 233 -2.65 70.18 2.83
CA ALA A 233 -2.66 70.99 4.02
C ALA A 233 -1.40 71.87 4.20
N ALA A 234 -0.24 71.39 3.69
CA ALA A 234 1.04 72.10 3.79
C ALA A 234 1.17 73.30 2.78
N LYS A 235 0.31 73.38 1.76
CA LYS A 235 0.38 74.39 0.68
C LYS A 235 -0.49 75.64 0.90
N LEU A 236 -1.22 75.75 2.00
CA LEU A 236 -2.12 76.90 2.31
C LEU A 236 -1.40 77.98 3.12
N SER A 237 -1.02 79.07 2.43
CA SER A 237 -0.50 80.31 3.08
C SER A 237 -1.65 81.23 3.49
N PRO A 238 -1.56 81.95 4.67
CA PRO A 238 -2.72 82.63 5.32
C PRO A 238 -3.14 83.99 4.72
N ARG A 239 -2.58 84.46 3.62
CA ARG A 239 -2.76 85.84 3.16
C ARG A 239 -3.68 86.08 1.95
N ASP A 240 -4.08 85.00 1.22
CA ASP A 240 -4.96 85.17 0.02
C ASP A 240 -6.37 84.59 0.20
N ALA A 241 -6.80 84.49 1.44
CA ALA A 241 -7.96 83.72 1.85
C ALA A 241 -9.34 84.27 1.54
N ALA A 242 -9.51 85.58 1.27
CA ALA A 242 -10.88 86.15 1.15
C ALA A 242 -11.43 86.23 -0.29
N ALA A 243 -10.58 86.41 -1.33
CA ALA A 243 -11.02 86.46 -2.71
C ALA A 243 -11.06 85.06 -3.37
N THR A 244 -10.15 84.15 -2.98
CA THR A 244 -10.10 82.81 -3.35
C THR A 244 -11.17 81.91 -2.74
N LEU A 245 -11.71 82.30 -1.56
CA LEU A 245 -12.77 81.56 -0.86
C LEU A 245 -14.10 81.53 -1.65
N ARG A 246 -14.48 82.65 -2.34
CA ARG A 246 -15.73 82.70 -3.13
C ARG A 246 -15.60 81.93 -4.40
N ALA A 247 -14.51 82.09 -5.16
CA ALA A 247 -14.29 81.31 -6.39
C ALA A 247 -14.11 79.81 -6.10
N LYS A 248 -13.41 79.46 -5.01
CA LYS A 248 -13.27 78.05 -4.56
C LYS A 248 -14.58 77.48 -3.98
N ALA A 249 -15.50 78.27 -3.45
CA ALA A 249 -16.80 77.80 -2.96
C ALA A 249 -17.70 77.36 -4.16
N ASP A 250 -17.67 78.12 -5.24
CA ASP A 250 -18.42 77.74 -6.45
C ASP A 250 -17.80 76.56 -7.21
N GLU A 251 -16.47 76.50 -7.28
CA GLU A 251 -15.71 75.39 -7.83
C GLU A 251 -15.84 74.14 -6.95
N ALA A 252 -15.84 74.32 -5.64
CA ALA A 252 -16.07 73.23 -4.69
C ALA A 252 -17.51 72.70 -4.74
N MET A 253 -18.50 73.54 -4.99
CA MET A 253 -19.90 73.10 -5.19
C MET A 253 -20.08 72.34 -6.49
N GLU A 254 -19.39 72.72 -7.53
CA GLU A 254 -19.42 72.03 -8.82
C GLU A 254 -18.62 70.71 -8.77
N ALA A 255 -17.46 70.77 -8.11
CA ALA A 255 -16.67 69.56 -7.81
C ALA A 255 -17.42 68.62 -6.86
N ALA A 256 -18.12 69.11 -5.85
CA ALA A 256 -18.97 68.29 -4.98
C ALA A 256 -20.16 67.68 -5.69
N ARG A 257 -20.74 68.37 -6.69
CA ARG A 257 -21.77 67.79 -7.57
C ARG A 257 -21.20 66.67 -8.47
N LYS A 258 -20.05 66.90 -9.08
CA LYS A 258 -19.34 65.86 -9.87
C LYS A 258 -18.94 64.71 -9.02
N SER A 259 -18.31 64.95 -7.87
CA SER A 259 -17.87 63.89 -6.96
C SER A 259 -19.06 63.12 -6.36
N SER A 260 -20.22 63.74 -6.13
CA SER A 260 -21.43 63.04 -5.67
C SER A 260 -22.02 62.16 -6.80
N GLN A 261 -21.86 62.58 -8.06
CA GLN A 261 -22.31 61.80 -9.19
C GLN A 261 -21.34 60.64 -9.52
N GLU A 262 -20.03 60.87 -9.41
CA GLU A 262 -19.00 59.85 -9.47
C GLU A 262 -19.07 58.91 -8.27
N ALA A 263 -19.32 59.40 -7.03
CA ALA A 263 -19.54 58.58 -5.87
C ALA A 263 -20.79 57.68 -5.98
N ARG A 264 -21.85 58.16 -6.65
CA ARG A 264 -23.03 57.33 -6.94
C ARG A 264 -22.74 56.24 -7.96
N LEU A 265 -21.98 56.57 -9.03
CA LEU A 265 -21.51 55.59 -9.98
C LEU A 265 -20.57 54.54 -9.35
N ASN A 266 -19.58 55.02 -8.60
CA ASN A 266 -18.63 54.16 -7.89
C ASN A 266 -19.33 53.30 -6.82
N ALA A 267 -20.36 53.84 -6.11
CA ALA A 267 -21.17 53.06 -5.19
C ALA A 267 -22.02 51.99 -5.87
N SER A 268 -22.50 52.27 -7.10
CA SER A 268 -23.21 51.28 -7.92
C SER A 268 -22.28 50.19 -8.41
N GLU A 269 -21.08 50.53 -8.85
CA GLU A 269 -20.04 49.56 -9.27
C GLU A 269 -19.52 48.77 -8.09
N ALA A 270 -19.29 49.42 -6.94
CA ALA A 270 -18.90 48.73 -5.70
C ALA A 270 -19.99 47.78 -5.21
N ALA A 271 -21.28 48.18 -5.29
CA ALA A 271 -22.39 47.30 -4.93
C ALA A 271 -22.50 46.09 -5.86
N THR A 272 -22.19 46.30 -7.15
CA THR A 272 -22.15 45.18 -8.12
C THR A 272 -20.97 44.28 -7.89
N ALA A 273 -19.79 44.84 -7.60
CA ALA A 273 -18.59 44.06 -7.27
C ALA A 273 -18.76 43.26 -5.96
N VAL A 274 -19.40 43.87 -4.93
CA VAL A 274 -19.74 43.16 -3.67
C VAL A 274 -20.74 42.05 -3.91
N LYS A 275 -21.75 42.24 -4.78
CA LYS A 275 -22.67 41.15 -5.14
C LYS A 275 -21.99 40.04 -5.91
N LEU A 276 -21.07 40.35 -6.82
CA LEU A 276 -20.27 39.34 -7.54
C LEU A 276 -19.32 38.58 -6.60
N ALA A 277 -18.66 39.31 -5.69
CA ALA A 277 -17.79 38.71 -4.66
C ALA A 277 -18.59 37.82 -3.70
N ALA A 278 -19.78 38.28 -3.26
CA ALA A 278 -20.66 37.47 -2.41
C ALA A 278 -21.17 36.20 -3.11
N LYS A 279 -21.44 36.27 -4.42
CA LYS A 279 -21.83 35.11 -5.21
C LYS A 279 -20.67 34.12 -5.34
N GLY A 280 -19.46 34.60 -5.64
CA GLY A 280 -18.27 33.76 -5.70
C GLY A 280 -17.91 33.08 -4.36
N THR A 281 -18.10 33.79 -3.23
CA THR A 281 -17.91 33.18 -1.89
C THR A 281 -19.00 32.15 -1.56
N ALA A 282 -20.24 32.38 -1.94
CA ALA A 282 -21.33 31.41 -1.74
C ALA A 282 -21.12 30.12 -2.57
N GLU A 283 -20.69 30.26 -3.81
CA GLU A 283 -20.35 29.10 -4.67
C GLU A 283 -19.15 28.31 -4.11
N ARG A 284 -18.09 28.98 -3.67
CA ARG A 284 -16.92 28.34 -3.03
C ARG A 284 -17.29 27.65 -1.72
N THR A 285 -18.14 28.26 -0.89
CA THR A 285 -18.62 27.64 0.36
C THR A 285 -19.47 26.41 0.08
N ALA A 286 -20.31 26.43 -0.95
CA ALA A 286 -21.09 25.26 -1.36
C ALA A 286 -20.21 24.13 -1.89
N GLU A 287 -19.13 24.46 -2.58
CA GLU A 287 -18.16 23.50 -3.08
C GLU A 287 -17.34 22.88 -1.93
N LEU A 288 -16.91 23.65 -0.93
CA LEU A 288 -16.26 23.15 0.27
C LEU A 288 -17.15 22.18 1.04
N LEU A 289 -18.42 22.52 1.27
CA LEU A 289 -19.36 21.64 1.95
C LEU A 289 -19.57 20.32 1.18
N ARG A 290 -19.57 20.39 -0.14
CA ARG A 290 -19.68 19.19 -0.99
C ARG A 290 -18.44 18.31 -0.89
N LEU A 291 -17.24 18.91 -0.84
CA LEU A 291 -15.98 18.18 -0.65
C LEU A 291 -15.89 17.55 0.75
N GLU A 292 -16.35 18.25 1.79
CA GLU A 292 -16.46 17.71 3.16
C GLU A 292 -17.38 16.49 3.21
N GLN A 293 -18.57 16.56 2.65
CA GLN A 293 -19.50 15.43 2.58
C GLN A 293 -18.90 14.24 1.85
N LEU A 294 -18.21 14.49 0.73
CA LEU A 294 -17.53 13.43 -0.01
C LEU A 294 -16.38 12.81 0.79
N ALA A 295 -15.64 13.61 1.54
CA ALA A 295 -14.58 13.11 2.42
C ALA A 295 -15.13 12.21 3.53
N GLU A 296 -16.23 12.59 4.17
CA GLU A 296 -16.91 11.79 5.18
C GLU A 296 -17.44 10.46 4.60
N GLU A 297 -18.06 10.50 3.42
CA GLU A 297 -18.55 9.29 2.75
C GLU A 297 -17.41 8.33 2.40
N LEU A 298 -16.30 8.84 1.86
CA LEU A 298 -15.10 8.05 1.55
C LEU A 298 -14.48 7.46 2.81
N GLN A 299 -14.44 8.22 3.91
CA GLN A 299 -13.94 7.74 5.19
C GLN A 299 -14.81 6.60 5.74
N ALA A 300 -16.12 6.76 5.77
CA ALA A 300 -17.06 5.71 6.21
C ALA A 300 -16.89 4.44 5.37
N ARG A 301 -16.78 4.57 4.04
CA ARG A 301 -16.56 3.45 3.13
C ARG A 301 -15.21 2.75 3.39
N SER A 302 -14.16 3.51 3.66
CA SER A 302 -12.84 2.97 4.03
C SER A 302 -12.93 2.15 5.33
N GLU A 303 -13.63 2.64 6.34
CA GLU A 303 -13.81 1.94 7.62
C GLU A 303 -14.62 0.66 7.47
N GLU A 304 -15.69 0.66 6.68
CA GLU A 304 -16.48 -0.53 6.40
C GLU A 304 -15.64 -1.61 5.68
N MET A 305 -14.89 -1.23 4.65
CA MET A 305 -14.00 -2.18 3.94
C MET A 305 -12.92 -2.75 4.86
N ARG A 306 -12.31 -1.92 5.71
CA ARG A 306 -11.33 -2.35 6.72
C ARG A 306 -11.92 -3.32 7.74
N ALA A 307 -13.16 -3.11 8.16
CA ALA A 307 -13.87 -4.01 9.06
C ALA A 307 -14.14 -5.39 8.42
N ARG A 308 -14.50 -5.42 7.14
CA ARG A 308 -14.70 -6.67 6.37
C ARG A 308 -13.41 -7.48 6.25
N THR A 309 -12.28 -6.82 5.98
CA THR A 309 -10.97 -7.49 5.85
C THR A 309 -10.50 -8.12 7.16
N ARG A 310 -11.01 -7.64 8.30
CA ARG A 310 -10.63 -8.06 9.65
C ARG A 310 -11.31 -9.34 10.13
N SER A 311 -12.33 -9.84 9.45
CA SER A 311 -13.33 -10.76 10.02
C SER A 311 -12.87 -12.18 10.38
N SER A 312 -11.65 -12.65 10.04
CA SER A 312 -11.19 -14.00 10.43
C SER A 312 -9.76 -14.06 10.95
N LYS A 313 -9.62 -14.59 12.19
CA LYS A 313 -8.32 -14.70 12.87
C LYS A 313 -7.48 -15.90 12.38
N TYR A 314 -8.10 -16.99 12.02
CA TYR A 314 -7.44 -18.27 11.74
C TYR A 314 -7.55 -18.72 10.28
N PHE A 315 -8.49 -18.20 9.52
CA PHE A 315 -8.75 -18.58 8.13
C PHE A 315 -8.84 -17.37 7.21
N GLY A 316 -8.55 -17.55 5.93
CA GLY A 316 -8.76 -16.58 4.88
C GLY A 316 -7.89 -15.32 5.01
N LYS A 317 -8.45 -14.17 4.64
CA LYS A 317 -7.75 -12.87 4.52
C LYS A 317 -7.05 -12.40 5.79
N GLY A 318 -7.72 -12.50 6.93
CA GLY A 318 -7.16 -12.05 8.21
C GLY A 318 -5.95 -12.89 8.66
N ARG A 319 -5.92 -14.19 8.33
CA ARG A 319 -4.76 -15.05 8.52
C ARG A 319 -3.60 -14.58 7.65
N MET A 320 -3.85 -14.34 6.35
CA MET A 320 -2.82 -13.90 5.40
C MET A 320 -2.15 -12.60 5.82
N LEU A 321 -2.91 -11.58 6.22
CA LEU A 321 -2.36 -10.32 6.70
C LEU A 321 -1.46 -10.47 7.94
N ARG A 322 -1.71 -11.48 8.78
CA ARG A 322 -0.87 -11.77 9.95
C ARG A 322 0.34 -12.62 9.61
N ALA A 323 0.16 -13.56 8.69
CA ALA A 323 1.23 -14.45 8.24
C ALA A 323 2.35 -13.66 7.54
N TYR A 324 1.99 -12.59 6.85
CA TYR A 324 2.92 -11.82 6.03
C TYR A 324 3.01 -10.35 6.47
N PRO A 325 3.73 -10.04 7.55
CA PRO A 325 3.86 -8.67 8.06
C PRO A 325 4.57 -7.71 7.10
N LYS A 326 5.33 -8.23 6.12
CA LYS A 326 6.00 -7.46 5.07
C LYS A 326 5.27 -7.52 3.72
N LEU A 327 4.00 -7.97 3.69
CA LEU A 327 3.18 -7.98 2.49
C LEU A 327 3.05 -6.57 1.92
N ARG A 328 3.28 -6.39 0.62
CA ARG A 328 3.12 -5.11 -0.09
C ARG A 328 2.12 -5.31 -1.22
N HIS A 329 1.20 -4.36 -1.39
CA HIS A 329 0.19 -4.38 -2.44
C HIS A 329 0.26 -3.10 -3.26
N GLY A 330 0.21 -3.24 -4.61
CA GLY A 330 0.35 -2.11 -5.52
C GLY A 330 1.71 -1.41 -5.47
N GLU A 331 1.77 -0.20 -6.01
CA GLU A 331 3.01 0.61 -6.04
C GLU A 331 3.11 1.57 -4.83
N LYS A 332 1.99 2.03 -4.28
CA LYS A 332 1.94 3.11 -3.27
C LYS A 332 1.90 2.65 -1.82
N HIS A 333 1.53 1.41 -1.52
CA HIS A 333 1.52 0.71 -0.21
C HIS A 333 0.84 1.41 0.98
N ARG A 334 0.30 2.62 0.83
CA ARG A 334 -0.20 3.50 1.92
C ARG A 334 -1.34 2.88 2.72
N SER A 335 -2.34 2.32 2.03
CA SER A 335 -3.53 1.75 2.67
C SER A 335 -3.21 0.54 3.55
N LEU A 336 -2.20 -0.24 3.18
CA LEU A 336 -1.72 -1.40 3.94
C LEU A 336 -0.93 -1.00 5.19
N ASP A 337 -0.11 0.04 5.10
CA ASP A 337 0.68 0.51 6.23
C ASP A 337 -0.20 1.15 7.30
N GLU A 338 -1.21 1.92 6.92
CA GLU A 338 -2.23 2.43 7.85
C GLU A 338 -3.02 1.31 8.53
N LEU A 339 -3.40 0.26 7.78
CA LEU A 339 -4.11 -0.90 8.31
C LEU A 339 -3.26 -1.67 9.31
N ARG A 340 -1.94 -1.75 9.09
CA ARG A 340 -0.98 -2.37 10.01
C ARG A 340 -0.75 -1.58 11.27
N GLU A 341 -0.61 -0.26 11.19
CA GLU A 341 -0.41 0.59 12.37
C GLU A 341 -1.61 0.48 13.32
N ARG A 342 -2.83 0.48 12.80
CA ARG A 342 -4.04 0.26 13.60
C ARG A 342 -4.10 -1.14 14.21
N LEU A 343 -3.71 -2.20 13.47
CA LEU A 343 -3.63 -3.56 14.00
C LEU A 343 -2.56 -3.72 15.08
N LYS A 344 -1.47 -2.95 15.05
CA LYS A 344 -0.47 -2.88 16.12
C LYS A 344 -1.01 -2.14 17.36
N TYR A 345 -1.74 -1.04 17.16
CA TYR A 345 -2.34 -0.27 18.25
C TYR A 345 -3.32 -1.11 19.07
N GLU A 346 -4.21 -1.87 18.41
CA GLU A 346 -5.18 -2.73 19.09
C GLU A 346 -4.58 -3.98 19.77
N ARG A 347 -3.32 -4.34 19.48
CA ARG A 347 -2.60 -5.40 20.19
C ARG A 347 -1.99 -4.92 21.51
N ARG A 348 -1.85 -3.60 21.69
CA ARG A 348 -1.26 -3.00 22.90
C ARG A 348 -2.31 -2.58 23.93
N HIS A 349 -3.57 -2.60 23.57
CA HIS A 349 -4.74 -2.34 24.42
C HIS A 349 -5.74 -3.48 24.34
#